data_43ba2c46fdeefdb84f0814458d632830
#
_entry.id   43ba2c46fdeefdb84f0814458d632830
#
_cell.length_a   1.000
_cell.length_b   1.000
_cell.length_c   1.000
_cell.angle_alpha   90.00
_cell.angle_beta   90.00
_cell.angle_gamma   90.00
#
_symmetry.space_group_name_H-M   'P 1'
#
loop_
_entity.id
_entity.type
_entity.pdbx_description
1 polymer ?
#
loop_
_entity_poly.entity_id
_entity_poly.type
_entity_poly.pdbx_seq_one_letter_code
_entity_poly.pdbx_strand_id
1 'polypeptide(L)'
;MKKKIHAIYKKSFKIFIGTNIGRYGIVRKLCRFLSYNLKPDWVEIEGEKMYLDDVDSLCLSINGIHEKMLTNLIKKEIHSGDVVLDIGAHIGYYTLQFANLVGSTGKVYAFEPEPKNFELLKKNVQINKHDNVVLIQKIVSDKDGIVEFFISKFDSIGNKLFKTNEAGSSIKIESTTLDEYFKDLKKKIDFIKMDIQGGEGKATLGMKNLLKENKNLKIVQEWWPDGLKQNHTNPEDHLKFLQHIGYKFYEIDGTIKKDILPITIEQLLGKYPNSLIEDINLFCKKS
;
A
#
# COMPACT_ATOMS: atom_id res chain seq x y z
N MET A 1 0.77 9.14 32.85
CA MET A 1 2.15 9.48 32.46
C MET A 1 2.39 9.25 30.97
N LYS A 2 2.13 8.07 30.39
CA LYS A 2 2.31 7.76 28.94
C LYS A 2 1.63 8.78 28.00
N LYS A 3 0.37 9.20 28.25
CA LYS A 3 -0.34 10.20 27.40
C LYS A 3 0.36 11.56 27.32
N LYS A 4 0.93 12.05 28.44
CA LYS A 4 1.67 13.33 28.45
C LYS A 4 2.99 13.22 27.69
N ILE A 5 3.71 12.10 27.86
CA ILE A 5 4.97 11.82 27.14
C ILE A 5 4.69 11.70 25.62
N HIS A 6 3.62 11.01 25.24
CA HIS A 6 3.20 10.91 23.84
C HIS A 6 2.83 12.28 23.23
N ALA A 7 2.16 13.18 23.99
CA ALA A 7 1.85 14.53 23.51
C ALA A 7 3.13 15.36 23.28
N ILE A 8 4.14 15.21 24.14
CA ILE A 8 5.44 15.87 23.97
C ILE A 8 6.16 15.27 22.75
N TYR A 9 6.18 13.96 22.61
CA TYR A 9 6.74 13.25 21.45
C TYR A 9 6.09 13.74 20.13
N LYS A 10 4.76 13.77 20.06
CA LYS A 10 4.01 14.27 18.89
C LYS A 10 4.37 15.71 18.53
N LYS A 11 4.52 16.58 19.55
CA LYS A 11 4.92 17.97 19.34
C LYS A 11 6.36 18.10 18.85
N SER A 12 7.28 17.35 19.44
CA SER A 12 8.70 17.35 19.05
C SER A 12 8.90 16.75 17.65
N PHE A 13 8.20 15.68 17.31
CA PHE A 13 8.32 15.03 16.01
C PHE A 13 7.80 15.92 14.87
N LYS A 14 6.74 16.72 15.11
CA LYS A 14 6.24 17.68 14.12
C LYS A 14 7.28 18.75 13.73
N ILE A 15 8.26 19.03 14.58
CA ILE A 15 9.35 19.97 14.27
C ILE A 15 10.32 19.35 13.24
N PHE A 16 10.43 18.02 13.20
CA PHE A 16 11.31 17.31 12.27
C PHE A 16 10.63 16.92 10.94
N ILE A 17 9.29 16.88 10.91
CA ILE A 17 8.54 16.61 9.67
C ILE A 17 8.72 17.79 8.72
N GLY A 18 9.13 17.49 7.49
CA GLY A 18 9.40 18.50 6.46
C GLY A 18 10.82 19.08 6.49
N THR A 19 11.65 18.68 7.46
CA THR A 19 13.08 18.99 7.43
C THR A 19 13.85 17.78 6.87
N ASN A 20 14.83 18.03 5.97
CA ASN A 20 15.68 16.96 5.43
C ASN A 20 16.59 16.29 6.50
N ILE A 21 16.40 16.60 7.77
CA ILE A 21 17.19 16.10 8.90
C ILE A 21 17.01 14.59 9.10
N GLY A 22 15.84 14.02 8.73
CA GLY A 22 15.59 12.57 8.76
C GLY A 22 16.50 11.74 7.83
N ARG A 23 17.21 12.37 6.88
CA ARG A 23 18.20 11.72 6.01
C ARG A 23 19.48 11.31 6.76
N TYR A 24 19.79 11.93 7.90
CA TYR A 24 20.95 11.58 8.70
C TYR A 24 20.71 10.31 9.49
N GLY A 25 21.55 9.28 9.31
CA GLY A 25 21.38 7.95 9.91
C GLY A 25 21.24 7.96 11.45
N ILE A 26 21.90 8.90 12.13
CA ILE A 26 21.80 9.08 13.59
C ILE A 26 20.42 9.59 13.97
N VAL A 27 19.87 10.57 13.24
CA VAL A 27 18.54 11.14 13.50
C VAL A 27 17.47 10.07 13.24
N ARG A 28 17.59 9.30 12.15
CA ARG A 28 16.68 8.19 11.85
C ARG A 28 16.70 7.12 12.96
N LYS A 29 17.87 6.77 13.50
CA LYS A 29 17.98 5.84 14.64
C LYS A 29 17.33 6.39 15.91
N LEU A 30 17.53 7.68 16.21
CA LEU A 30 16.92 8.34 17.37
C LEU A 30 15.40 8.42 17.21
N CYS A 31 14.90 8.84 16.07
CA CYS A 31 13.46 8.88 15.79
C CYS A 31 12.82 7.50 15.96
N ARG A 32 13.46 6.45 15.43
CA ARG A 32 13.02 5.07 15.57
C ARG A 32 13.01 4.61 17.04
N PHE A 33 14.06 4.89 17.80
CA PHE A 33 14.11 4.59 19.23
C PHE A 33 13.00 5.28 20.01
N LEU A 34 12.73 6.56 19.71
CA LEU A 34 11.65 7.33 20.31
C LEU A 34 10.28 6.78 19.92
N SER A 35 10.08 6.46 18.64
CA SER A 35 8.83 5.83 18.17
C SER A 35 8.58 4.52 18.88
N TYR A 36 9.53 3.61 18.89
CA TYR A 36 9.41 2.32 19.55
C TYR A 36 9.00 2.42 21.04
N ASN A 37 9.59 3.38 21.78
CA ASN A 37 9.35 3.51 23.22
C ASN A 37 8.15 4.39 23.61
N LEU A 38 7.74 5.33 22.74
CA LEU A 38 6.78 6.38 23.10
C LEU A 38 5.47 6.34 22.30
N LYS A 39 5.41 5.58 21.21
CA LYS A 39 4.16 5.39 20.48
C LYS A 39 3.11 4.71 21.36
N PRO A 40 1.81 4.98 21.14
CA PRO A 40 0.75 4.17 21.75
C PRO A 40 0.68 2.80 21.07
N ASP A 41 0.09 1.82 21.73
CA ASP A 41 -0.13 0.50 21.16
C ASP A 41 -1.19 0.52 20.06
N TRP A 42 -2.11 1.50 20.12
CA TRP A 42 -3.18 1.71 19.16
C TRP A 42 -3.58 3.19 19.09
N VAL A 43 -4.21 3.55 18.00
CA VAL A 43 -4.82 4.87 17.76
C VAL A 43 -6.26 4.69 17.29
N GLU A 44 -7.04 5.77 17.36
CA GLU A 44 -8.35 5.84 16.72
C GLU A 44 -8.24 6.68 15.45
N ILE A 45 -8.72 6.13 14.33
CA ILE A 45 -8.69 6.76 13.03
C ILE A 45 -10.09 6.64 12.43
N GLU A 46 -10.77 7.76 12.26
CA GLU A 46 -12.12 7.82 11.68
C GLU A 46 -13.15 6.89 12.36
N GLY A 47 -13.03 6.74 13.68
CA GLY A 47 -13.88 5.87 14.48
C GLY A 47 -13.39 4.41 14.59
N GLU A 48 -12.36 4.04 13.85
CA GLU A 48 -11.77 2.71 13.87
C GLU A 48 -10.60 2.62 14.85
N LYS A 49 -10.56 1.56 15.65
CA LYS A 49 -9.43 1.26 16.52
C LYS A 49 -8.36 0.53 15.72
N MET A 50 -7.15 1.07 15.68
CA MET A 50 -6.05 0.53 14.91
C MET A 50 -4.81 0.30 15.78
N TYR A 51 -4.41 -0.96 15.96
CA TYR A 51 -3.15 -1.35 16.57
C TYR A 51 -2.00 -1.08 15.60
N LEU A 52 -0.92 -0.54 16.14
CA LEU A 52 0.24 -0.11 15.37
C LEU A 52 1.36 -1.16 15.41
N ASP A 53 2.15 -1.22 14.35
CA ASP A 53 3.40 -1.97 14.32
C ASP A 53 4.45 -1.39 15.29
N ASP A 54 5.57 -2.09 15.45
CA ASP A 54 6.56 -1.77 16.49
C ASP A 54 7.11 -0.34 16.42
N VAL A 55 7.17 0.25 15.24
CA VAL A 55 7.78 1.57 15.01
C VAL A 55 6.81 2.64 14.50
N ASP A 56 5.51 2.32 14.41
CA ASP A 56 4.50 3.20 13.81
C ASP A 56 4.92 3.63 12.38
N SER A 57 5.19 2.63 11.54
CA SER A 57 5.75 2.84 10.18
C SER A 57 4.95 3.80 9.33
N LEU A 58 3.62 3.82 9.48
CA LEU A 58 2.72 4.75 8.80
C LEU A 58 2.58 6.11 9.49
N CYS A 59 3.29 6.34 10.59
CA CYS A 59 3.24 7.56 11.41
C CYS A 59 1.81 7.96 11.85
N LEU A 60 0.93 6.99 12.07
CA LEU A 60 -0.49 7.21 12.39
C LEU A 60 -0.68 7.86 13.74
N SER A 61 0.16 7.53 14.74
CA SER A 61 0.08 8.13 16.07
C SER A 61 0.38 9.63 16.07
N ILE A 62 1.09 10.10 15.03
CA ILE A 62 1.52 11.50 14.88
C ILE A 62 0.56 12.25 13.98
N ASN A 63 0.31 11.72 12.78
CA ASN A 63 -0.42 12.39 11.71
C ASN A 63 -1.93 12.14 11.76
N GLY A 64 -2.35 10.97 12.31
CA GLY A 64 -3.75 10.54 12.34
C GLY A 64 -4.31 10.13 10.97
N ILE A 65 -3.60 10.44 9.91
CA ILE A 65 -3.95 10.09 8.52
C ILE A 65 -2.67 9.77 7.76
N HIS A 66 -2.72 8.74 6.95
CA HIS A 66 -1.67 8.36 6.02
C HIS A 66 -2.08 8.77 4.62
N GLU A 67 -1.17 9.34 3.83
CA GLU A 67 -1.39 9.73 2.43
C GLU A 67 -2.74 10.42 2.18
N LYS A 68 -2.91 11.60 2.75
CA LYS A 68 -4.18 12.34 2.76
C LYS A 68 -4.85 12.46 1.38
N MET A 69 -4.08 12.66 0.31
CA MET A 69 -4.62 12.80 -1.05
C MET A 69 -5.18 11.47 -1.56
N LEU A 70 -4.44 10.38 -1.35
CA LEU A 70 -4.90 9.03 -1.69
C LEU A 70 -6.15 8.65 -0.87
N THR A 71 -6.13 8.91 0.44
CA THR A 71 -7.30 8.67 1.30
C THR A 71 -8.54 9.43 0.81
N ASN A 72 -8.40 10.68 0.38
CA ASN A 72 -9.51 11.46 -0.17
C ASN A 72 -9.99 10.92 -1.52
N LEU A 73 -9.09 10.47 -2.40
CA LEU A 73 -9.44 9.83 -3.66
C LEU A 73 -10.25 8.55 -3.42
N ILE A 74 -9.79 7.69 -2.52
CA ILE A 74 -10.45 6.44 -2.15
C ILE A 74 -11.88 6.70 -1.69
N LYS A 75 -12.10 7.68 -0.82
CA LYS A 75 -13.44 8.07 -0.35
C LYS A 75 -14.37 8.55 -1.47
N LYS A 76 -13.80 9.11 -2.53
CA LYS A 76 -14.57 9.59 -3.69
C LYS A 76 -14.90 8.47 -4.68
N GLU A 77 -13.99 7.52 -4.85
CA GLU A 77 -14.05 6.54 -5.94
C GLU A 77 -14.68 5.19 -5.53
N ILE A 78 -14.76 4.90 -4.22
CA ILE A 78 -15.32 3.66 -3.68
C ILE A 78 -16.73 3.90 -3.12
N HIS A 79 -17.66 3.01 -3.45
CA HIS A 79 -19.07 3.12 -3.11
C HIS A 79 -19.58 1.88 -2.36
N SER A 80 -20.71 2.03 -1.69
CA SER A 80 -21.39 0.91 -1.03
C SER A 80 -21.73 -0.20 -2.04
N GLY A 81 -21.39 -1.44 -1.70
CA GLY A 81 -21.59 -2.62 -2.54
C GLY A 81 -20.41 -2.99 -3.43
N ASP A 82 -19.38 -2.14 -3.53
CA ASP A 82 -18.17 -2.41 -4.32
C ASP A 82 -17.39 -3.62 -3.81
N VAL A 83 -16.66 -4.28 -4.70
CA VAL A 83 -15.66 -5.29 -4.40
C VAL A 83 -14.28 -4.67 -4.58
N VAL A 84 -13.52 -4.61 -3.49
CA VAL A 84 -12.22 -3.92 -3.43
C VAL A 84 -11.10 -4.91 -3.11
N LEU A 85 -9.96 -4.78 -3.79
CA LEU A 85 -8.74 -5.49 -3.46
C LEU A 85 -7.73 -4.54 -2.82
N ASP A 86 -7.19 -4.91 -1.68
CA ASP A 86 -6.09 -4.26 -0.98
C ASP A 86 -4.85 -5.17 -1.06
N ILE A 87 -3.97 -4.90 -2.01
CA ILE A 87 -2.77 -5.70 -2.27
C ILE A 87 -1.58 -5.01 -1.63
N GLY A 88 -0.98 -5.67 -0.63
CA GLY A 88 -0.05 -5.05 0.31
C GLY A 88 -0.81 -4.31 1.41
N ALA A 89 -1.72 -5.02 2.08
CA ALA A 89 -2.61 -4.44 3.09
C ALA A 89 -1.88 -3.98 4.35
N HIS A 90 -0.64 -4.43 4.58
CA HIS A 90 0.18 -4.10 5.72
C HIS A 90 -0.58 -4.36 7.04
N ILE A 91 -0.66 -3.40 7.95
CA ILE A 91 -1.43 -3.53 9.21
C ILE A 91 -2.92 -3.17 9.05
N GLY A 92 -3.40 -2.89 7.82
CA GLY A 92 -4.82 -2.72 7.49
C GLY A 92 -5.34 -1.28 7.48
N TYR A 93 -4.49 -0.27 7.34
CA TYR A 93 -4.94 1.13 7.31
C TYR A 93 -5.97 1.38 6.20
N TYR A 94 -5.69 0.98 4.97
CA TYR A 94 -6.63 1.09 3.86
C TYR A 94 -7.73 0.04 3.92
N THR A 95 -7.42 -1.19 4.36
CA THR A 95 -8.41 -2.26 4.51
C THR A 95 -9.60 -1.84 5.36
N LEU A 96 -9.38 -1.19 6.52
CA LEU A 96 -10.46 -0.71 7.40
C LEU A 96 -11.29 0.38 6.73
N GLN A 97 -10.65 1.32 6.03
CA GLN A 97 -11.37 2.35 5.28
C GLN A 97 -12.22 1.76 4.15
N PHE A 98 -11.66 0.81 3.39
CA PHE A 98 -12.41 0.10 2.35
C PHE A 98 -13.61 -0.63 2.94
N ALA A 99 -13.43 -1.35 4.05
CA ALA A 99 -14.50 -2.09 4.71
C ALA A 99 -15.68 -1.19 5.10
N ASN A 100 -15.39 0.01 5.62
CA ASN A 100 -16.40 1.02 5.92
C ASN A 100 -17.11 1.54 4.67
N LEU A 101 -16.34 1.89 3.63
CA LEU A 101 -16.86 2.50 2.41
C LEU A 101 -17.76 1.54 1.62
N VAL A 102 -17.34 0.28 1.48
CA VAL A 102 -18.13 -0.71 0.73
C VAL A 102 -19.36 -1.20 1.52
N GLY A 103 -19.36 -1.05 2.84
CA GLY A 103 -20.48 -1.44 3.71
C GLY A 103 -20.76 -2.94 3.70
N SER A 104 -21.90 -3.34 4.28
CA SER A 104 -22.26 -4.77 4.46
C SER A 104 -22.57 -5.52 3.15
N THR A 105 -22.87 -4.82 2.07
CA THR A 105 -23.19 -5.41 0.75
C THR A 105 -21.98 -5.53 -0.16
N GLY A 106 -20.88 -4.82 0.16
CA GLY A 106 -19.60 -4.90 -0.52
C GLY A 106 -18.66 -5.95 0.07
N LYS A 107 -17.44 -6.05 -0.49
CA LYS A 107 -16.44 -7.00 -0.02
C LYS A 107 -15.05 -6.42 -0.20
N VAL A 108 -14.17 -6.68 0.76
CA VAL A 108 -12.75 -6.34 0.69
C VAL A 108 -11.93 -7.62 0.74
N TYR A 109 -11.00 -7.79 -0.18
CA TYR A 109 -10.00 -8.85 -0.17
C TYR A 109 -8.64 -8.23 0.10
N ALA A 110 -8.07 -8.51 1.27
CA ALA A 110 -6.82 -7.93 1.75
C ALA A 110 -5.69 -8.96 1.70
N PHE A 111 -4.69 -8.71 0.86
CA PHE A 111 -3.51 -9.55 0.69
C PHE A 111 -2.33 -8.93 1.43
N GLU A 112 -1.77 -9.67 2.39
CA GLU A 112 -0.58 -9.28 3.13
C GLU A 112 0.29 -10.51 3.39
N PRO A 113 1.49 -10.61 2.79
CA PRO A 113 2.33 -11.79 2.92
C PRO A 113 3.09 -11.87 4.25
N GLU A 114 3.50 -10.75 4.84
CA GLU A 114 4.36 -10.74 6.04
C GLU A 114 3.56 -11.19 7.28
N PRO A 115 4.01 -12.26 7.99
CA PRO A 115 3.22 -12.84 9.07
C PRO A 115 2.88 -11.86 10.22
N LYS A 116 3.80 -10.99 10.61
CA LYS A 116 3.54 -10.04 11.71
C LYS A 116 2.55 -8.95 11.29
N ASN A 117 2.70 -8.42 10.08
CA ASN A 117 1.75 -7.46 9.52
C ASN A 117 0.37 -8.12 9.37
N PHE A 118 0.33 -9.36 8.87
CA PHE A 118 -0.92 -10.12 8.71
C PHE A 118 -1.65 -10.35 10.03
N GLU A 119 -0.95 -10.69 11.11
CA GLU A 119 -1.56 -10.84 12.44
C GLU A 119 -2.08 -9.49 12.98
N LEU A 120 -1.38 -8.36 12.73
CA LEU A 120 -1.88 -7.04 13.08
C LEU A 120 -3.09 -6.64 12.22
N LEU A 121 -3.06 -6.88 10.92
CA LEU A 121 -4.17 -6.69 10.01
C LEU A 121 -5.41 -7.44 10.50
N LYS A 122 -5.25 -8.74 10.81
CA LYS A 122 -6.33 -9.59 11.35
C LYS A 122 -6.89 -9.03 12.65
N LYS A 123 -6.02 -8.63 13.59
CA LYS A 123 -6.42 -8.02 14.85
C LYS A 123 -7.20 -6.72 14.62
N ASN A 124 -6.75 -5.88 13.68
CA ASN A 124 -7.39 -4.61 13.36
C ASN A 124 -8.78 -4.81 12.72
N VAL A 125 -8.92 -5.76 11.81
CA VAL A 125 -10.21 -6.13 11.21
C VAL A 125 -11.18 -6.68 12.27
N GLN A 126 -10.72 -7.60 13.13
CA GLN A 126 -11.55 -8.25 14.13
C GLN A 126 -12.04 -7.29 15.23
N ILE A 127 -11.18 -6.38 15.73
CA ILE A 127 -11.58 -5.45 16.81
C ILE A 127 -12.64 -4.45 16.36
N ASN A 128 -12.68 -4.15 15.06
CA ASN A 128 -13.67 -3.27 14.44
C ASN A 128 -14.88 -4.04 13.86
N LYS A 129 -14.89 -5.37 13.97
CA LYS A 129 -16.02 -6.24 13.58
C LYS A 129 -16.39 -6.14 12.08
N HIS A 130 -15.37 -6.06 11.22
CA HIS A 130 -15.60 -6.04 9.78
C HIS A 130 -15.76 -7.45 9.20
N ASP A 131 -16.99 -7.93 9.09
CA ASP A 131 -17.33 -9.24 8.52
C ASP A 131 -17.28 -9.26 6.98
N ASN A 132 -17.15 -8.08 6.36
CA ASN A 132 -17.04 -7.90 4.93
C ASN A 132 -15.60 -7.95 4.41
N VAL A 133 -14.61 -8.31 5.24
CA VAL A 133 -13.19 -8.44 4.88
C VAL A 133 -12.76 -9.90 4.81
N VAL A 134 -12.11 -10.28 3.70
CA VAL A 134 -11.41 -11.57 3.53
C VAL A 134 -9.92 -11.33 3.61
N LEU A 135 -9.25 -11.99 4.55
CA LEU A 135 -7.82 -11.86 4.78
C LEU A 135 -7.06 -13.00 4.09
N ILE A 136 -6.05 -12.66 3.29
CA ILE A 136 -5.30 -13.62 2.49
C ILE A 136 -3.79 -13.42 2.74
N GLN A 137 -3.14 -14.42 3.34
CA GLN A 137 -1.70 -14.40 3.59
C GLN A 137 -0.93 -14.97 2.41
N LYS A 138 -0.96 -14.27 1.28
CA LYS A 138 -0.26 -14.66 0.05
C LYS A 138 0.35 -13.43 -0.63
N ILE A 139 1.36 -13.69 -1.43
CA ILE A 139 1.92 -12.72 -2.37
C ILE A 139 1.08 -12.74 -3.64
N VAL A 140 0.69 -11.57 -4.13
CA VAL A 140 0.12 -11.44 -5.48
C VAL A 140 1.27 -11.30 -6.48
N SER A 141 1.31 -12.18 -7.50
CA SER A 141 2.41 -12.25 -8.46
C SER A 141 1.94 -12.73 -9.83
N ASP A 142 2.88 -12.95 -10.74
CA ASP A 142 2.65 -13.46 -12.11
C ASP A 142 2.45 -14.98 -12.19
N LYS A 143 2.65 -15.70 -11.09
CA LYS A 143 2.51 -17.18 -11.02
C LYS A 143 2.18 -17.65 -9.61
N ASP A 144 1.48 -18.77 -9.54
CA ASP A 144 1.26 -19.52 -8.31
C ASP A 144 2.53 -20.27 -7.91
N GLY A 145 2.74 -20.44 -6.60
CA GLY A 145 3.87 -21.19 -6.07
C GLY A 145 4.38 -20.70 -4.74
N ILE A 146 5.63 -21.02 -4.43
CA ILE A 146 6.33 -20.54 -3.23
C ILE A 146 7.46 -19.64 -3.68
N VAL A 147 7.51 -18.43 -3.14
CA VAL A 147 8.53 -17.43 -3.44
C VAL A 147 9.27 -17.01 -2.19
N GLU A 148 10.50 -16.55 -2.37
CA GLU A 148 11.29 -15.95 -1.29
C GLU A 148 10.87 -14.49 -1.12
N PHE A 149 10.60 -14.09 0.13
CA PHE A 149 10.18 -12.76 0.51
C PHE A 149 11.14 -12.20 1.55
N PHE A 150 11.67 -11.00 1.30
CA PHE A 150 12.72 -10.39 2.11
C PHE A 150 12.12 -9.39 3.09
N ILE A 151 12.41 -9.62 4.37
CA ILE A 151 11.94 -8.81 5.49
C ILE A 151 12.95 -7.68 5.74
N SER A 152 12.46 -6.44 5.81
CA SER A 152 13.29 -5.28 6.11
C SER A 152 13.82 -5.31 7.55
N LYS A 153 15.05 -4.83 7.74
CA LYS A 153 15.66 -4.63 9.08
C LYS A 153 15.09 -3.42 9.80
N PHE A 154 14.48 -2.50 9.09
CA PHE A 154 14.24 -1.15 9.59
C PHE A 154 12.78 -0.89 9.96
N ASP A 155 11.86 -1.35 9.16
CA ASP A 155 10.42 -1.11 9.31
C ASP A 155 9.62 -2.20 8.63
N SER A 156 8.31 -2.18 8.81
CA SER A 156 7.40 -3.19 8.28
C SER A 156 6.92 -2.90 6.86
N ILE A 157 7.16 -1.68 6.33
CA ILE A 157 6.79 -1.30 4.95
C ILE A 157 7.87 -1.66 3.92
N GLY A 158 9.13 -1.77 4.33
CA GLY A 158 10.25 -2.04 3.43
C GLY A 158 10.43 -3.49 2.99
N ASN A 159 9.44 -4.36 3.18
CA ASN A 159 9.48 -5.77 2.79
C ASN A 159 9.33 -5.93 1.27
N LYS A 160 10.11 -6.82 0.62
CA LYS A 160 10.21 -6.88 -0.85
C LYS A 160 10.37 -8.30 -1.40
N LEU A 161 10.05 -8.45 -2.69
CA LEU A 161 10.28 -9.68 -3.47
C LEU A 161 11.72 -9.83 -3.99
N PHE A 162 12.58 -8.87 -3.74
CA PHE A 162 13.99 -8.91 -4.14
C PHE A 162 14.90 -8.49 -2.99
N LYS A 163 16.12 -9.02 -2.99
CA LYS A 163 17.09 -8.78 -1.94
C LYS A 163 17.69 -7.38 -2.05
N THR A 164 17.67 -6.62 -0.96
CA THR A 164 18.34 -5.34 -0.83
C THR A 164 19.34 -5.37 0.32
N ASN A 165 20.18 -4.34 0.43
CA ASN A 165 21.09 -4.17 1.58
C ASN A 165 20.33 -3.99 2.92
N GLU A 166 19.05 -3.65 2.84
CA GLU A 166 18.16 -3.47 4.00
C GLU A 166 17.48 -4.76 4.42
N ALA A 167 17.62 -5.86 3.66
CA ALA A 167 17.07 -7.15 4.03
C ALA A 167 17.69 -7.68 5.34
N GLY A 168 16.83 -8.04 6.30
CA GLY A 168 17.19 -8.63 7.58
C GLY A 168 17.21 -10.15 7.53
N SER A 169 16.18 -10.71 6.95
CA SER A 169 15.96 -12.15 6.78
C SER A 169 15.10 -12.38 5.55
N SER A 170 14.93 -13.62 5.15
CA SER A 170 13.94 -14.01 4.16
C SER A 170 13.07 -15.15 4.69
N ILE A 171 11.87 -15.23 4.16
CA ILE A 171 10.91 -16.30 4.44
C ILE A 171 10.33 -16.81 3.12
N LYS A 172 9.83 -18.04 3.14
CA LYS A 172 9.12 -18.62 1.99
C LYS A 172 7.62 -18.40 2.18
N ILE A 173 6.96 -17.79 1.21
CA ILE A 173 5.53 -17.47 1.23
C ILE A 173 4.88 -17.99 -0.06
N GLU A 174 3.63 -18.41 0.06
CA GLU A 174 2.81 -18.75 -1.10
C GLU A 174 2.52 -17.50 -1.93
N SER A 175 2.65 -17.63 -3.25
CA SER A 175 2.20 -16.64 -4.22
C SER A 175 0.99 -17.14 -5.00
N THR A 176 0.18 -16.21 -5.49
CA THR A 176 -0.97 -16.50 -6.34
C THR A 176 -1.13 -15.45 -7.42
N THR A 177 -1.70 -15.84 -8.54
CA THR A 177 -2.21 -14.92 -9.55
C THR A 177 -3.64 -14.54 -9.18
N LEU A 178 -4.04 -13.29 -9.46
CA LEU A 178 -5.43 -12.89 -9.23
C LEU A 178 -6.39 -13.52 -10.24
N ASP A 179 -5.91 -13.82 -11.45
CA ASP A 179 -6.69 -14.53 -12.46
C ASP A 179 -7.10 -15.93 -11.96
N GLU A 180 -6.20 -16.66 -11.29
CA GLU A 180 -6.52 -17.97 -10.70
C GLU A 180 -7.35 -17.84 -9.42
N TYR A 181 -6.96 -16.91 -8.52
CA TYR A 181 -7.64 -16.73 -7.23
C TYR A 181 -9.12 -16.34 -7.39
N PHE A 182 -9.45 -15.53 -8.40
CA PHE A 182 -10.78 -15.03 -8.65
C PHE A 182 -11.51 -15.67 -9.83
N LYS A 183 -11.00 -16.78 -10.39
CA LYS A 183 -11.60 -17.46 -11.54
C LYS A 183 -13.08 -17.80 -11.37
N ASP A 184 -13.50 -18.10 -10.14
CA ASP A 184 -14.88 -18.47 -9.80
C ASP A 184 -15.69 -17.31 -9.20
N LEU A 185 -15.12 -16.10 -9.14
CA LEU A 185 -15.80 -14.94 -8.58
C LEU A 185 -16.88 -14.43 -9.56
N LYS A 186 -18.15 -14.49 -9.13
CA LYS A 186 -19.30 -14.03 -9.94
C LYS A 186 -19.45 -12.51 -9.98
N LYS A 187 -18.96 -11.81 -8.97
CA LYS A 187 -18.97 -10.33 -8.90
C LYS A 187 -17.76 -9.74 -9.58
N LYS A 188 -17.94 -8.59 -10.22
CA LYS A 188 -16.83 -7.79 -10.77
C LYS A 188 -16.04 -7.16 -9.63
N ILE A 189 -14.76 -6.93 -9.87
CA ILE A 189 -13.91 -6.13 -9.00
C ILE A 189 -14.00 -4.68 -9.47
N ASP A 190 -14.23 -3.75 -8.53
CA ASP A 190 -14.50 -2.35 -8.81
C ASP A 190 -13.26 -1.47 -8.57
N PHE A 191 -12.46 -1.84 -7.57
CA PHE A 191 -11.28 -1.06 -7.20
C PHE A 191 -10.12 -1.97 -6.72
N ILE A 192 -8.89 -1.61 -7.09
CA ILE A 192 -7.66 -2.22 -6.58
C ILE A 192 -6.75 -1.14 -6.05
N LYS A 193 -6.28 -1.27 -4.79
CA LYS A 193 -5.08 -0.59 -4.30
C LYS A 193 -3.94 -1.59 -4.32
N MET A 194 -2.80 -1.21 -4.87
CA MET A 194 -1.62 -2.06 -4.97
C MET A 194 -0.37 -1.28 -4.59
N ASP A 195 0.27 -1.72 -3.52
CA ASP A 195 1.47 -1.12 -2.95
C ASP A 195 2.31 -2.26 -2.37
N ILE A 196 3.18 -2.80 -3.20
CA ILE A 196 3.93 -4.03 -2.93
C ILE A 196 5.42 -3.89 -3.28
N GLN A 197 5.89 -2.67 -3.19
CA GLN A 197 7.31 -2.32 -3.17
C GLN A 197 8.10 -2.88 -4.36
N GLY A 198 7.61 -2.58 -5.59
CA GLY A 198 8.21 -3.00 -6.87
C GLY A 198 7.67 -4.33 -7.40
N GLY A 199 6.67 -4.94 -6.75
CA GLY A 199 5.98 -6.15 -7.21
C GLY A 199 4.86 -5.91 -8.21
N GLU A 200 4.47 -4.64 -8.45
CA GLU A 200 3.29 -4.21 -9.20
C GLU A 200 3.26 -4.78 -10.63
N GLY A 201 4.41 -4.82 -11.27
CA GLY A 201 4.52 -5.36 -12.63
C GLY A 201 4.17 -6.85 -12.72
N LYS A 202 4.71 -7.66 -11.82
CA LYS A 202 4.38 -9.10 -11.74
C LYS A 202 2.93 -9.32 -11.35
N ALA A 203 2.43 -8.59 -10.35
CA ALA A 203 1.03 -8.65 -9.96
C ALA A 203 0.09 -8.31 -11.13
N THR A 204 0.42 -7.27 -11.91
CA THR A 204 -0.31 -6.89 -13.13
C THR A 204 -0.32 -8.01 -14.18
N LEU A 205 0.81 -8.71 -14.35
CA LEU A 205 0.87 -9.87 -15.25
C LEU A 205 -0.01 -11.02 -14.78
N GLY A 206 -0.16 -11.22 -13.46
CA GLY A 206 -1.02 -12.26 -12.86
C GLY A 206 -2.50 -11.91 -12.81
N MET A 207 -2.93 -10.74 -13.31
CA MET A 207 -4.33 -10.33 -13.34
C MET A 207 -4.80 -9.85 -14.73
N LYS A 208 -4.14 -10.32 -15.79
CA LYS A 208 -4.42 -9.86 -17.18
C LYS A 208 -5.87 -10.06 -17.61
N ASN A 209 -6.46 -11.20 -17.27
CA ASN A 209 -7.86 -11.50 -17.63
C ASN A 209 -8.81 -10.66 -16.79
N LEU A 210 -8.57 -10.58 -15.49
CA LEU A 210 -9.33 -9.74 -14.57
C LEU A 210 -9.34 -8.28 -15.03
N LEU A 211 -8.19 -7.74 -15.46
CA LEU A 211 -8.09 -6.37 -15.98
C LEU A 211 -8.88 -6.18 -17.28
N LYS A 212 -8.88 -7.16 -18.17
CA LYS A 212 -9.62 -7.08 -19.45
C LYS A 212 -11.14 -7.19 -19.26
N GLU A 213 -11.57 -8.09 -18.38
CA GLU A 213 -12.98 -8.38 -18.15
C GLU A 213 -13.70 -7.29 -17.35
N ASN A 214 -13.01 -6.62 -16.45
CA ASN A 214 -13.58 -5.56 -15.63
C ASN A 214 -13.40 -4.19 -16.29
N LYS A 215 -14.40 -3.78 -17.10
CA LYS A 215 -14.31 -2.54 -17.88
C LYS A 215 -14.21 -1.26 -17.03
N ASN A 216 -14.84 -1.26 -15.85
CA ASN A 216 -14.90 -0.09 -14.95
C ASN A 216 -13.91 -0.16 -13.79
N LEU A 217 -13.03 -1.15 -13.78
CA LEU A 217 -12.05 -1.35 -12.73
C LEU A 217 -11.10 -0.15 -12.64
N LYS A 218 -11.00 0.41 -11.45
CA LYS A 218 -10.07 1.48 -11.10
C LYS A 218 -8.92 0.90 -10.30
N ILE A 219 -7.73 1.43 -10.50
CA ILE A 219 -6.51 0.97 -9.82
C ILE A 219 -5.80 2.17 -9.23
N VAL A 220 -5.38 2.08 -7.98
CA VAL A 220 -4.29 2.89 -7.43
C VAL A 220 -3.11 1.97 -7.23
N GLN A 221 -1.97 2.34 -7.76
CA GLN A 221 -0.74 1.59 -7.58
C GLN A 221 0.42 2.51 -7.20
N GLU A 222 1.35 1.98 -6.41
CA GLU A 222 2.65 2.60 -6.25
C GLU A 222 3.39 2.60 -7.59
N TRP A 223 4.04 3.70 -7.90
CA TRP A 223 4.92 3.84 -9.06
C TRP A 223 6.35 4.08 -8.58
N TRP A 224 7.13 3.03 -8.56
CA TRP A 224 8.55 3.04 -8.17
C TRP A 224 9.38 2.36 -9.26
N PRO A 225 9.89 3.13 -10.27
CA PRO A 225 10.60 2.59 -11.42
C PRO A 225 11.79 1.69 -11.07
N ASP A 226 12.58 2.07 -10.05
CA ASP A 226 13.74 1.27 -9.64
C ASP A 226 13.33 -0.04 -8.95
N GLY A 227 12.27 -0.04 -8.18
CA GLY A 227 11.71 -1.27 -7.59
C GLY A 227 11.21 -2.23 -8.64
N LEU A 228 10.50 -1.73 -9.65
CA LEU A 228 10.07 -2.52 -10.81
C LEU A 228 11.26 -3.15 -11.54
N LYS A 229 12.31 -2.36 -11.84
CA LYS A 229 13.55 -2.86 -12.51
C LYS A 229 14.25 -3.92 -11.65
N GLN A 230 14.40 -3.71 -10.35
CA GLN A 230 15.00 -4.66 -9.42
C GLN A 230 14.21 -5.97 -9.34
N ASN A 231 12.89 -5.91 -9.55
CA ASN A 231 12.02 -7.08 -9.63
C ASN A 231 11.81 -7.59 -11.08
N HIS A 232 12.72 -7.24 -12.00
CA HIS A 232 12.75 -7.68 -13.40
C HIS A 232 11.54 -7.25 -14.24
N THR A 233 10.94 -6.10 -13.92
CA THR A 233 9.88 -5.48 -14.72
C THR A 233 10.41 -4.21 -15.37
N ASN A 234 10.25 -4.08 -16.68
CA ASN A 234 10.50 -2.80 -17.36
C ASN A 234 9.35 -1.82 -17.03
N PRO A 235 9.65 -0.65 -16.42
CA PRO A 235 8.61 0.30 -16.04
C PRO A 235 7.79 0.83 -17.22
N GLU A 236 8.41 1.10 -18.34
CA GLU A 236 7.72 1.60 -19.54
C GLU A 236 6.78 0.55 -20.13
N ASP A 237 7.24 -0.72 -20.21
CA ASP A 237 6.41 -1.82 -20.73
C ASP A 237 5.20 -2.09 -19.83
N HIS A 238 5.37 -1.95 -18.50
CA HIS A 238 4.28 -2.05 -17.54
C HIS A 238 3.19 -1.01 -17.81
N LEU A 239 3.56 0.26 -17.98
CA LEU A 239 2.61 1.32 -18.29
C LEU A 239 1.98 1.15 -19.69
N LYS A 240 2.80 0.80 -20.71
CA LYS A 240 2.29 0.54 -22.06
C LYS A 240 1.27 -0.59 -22.10
N PHE A 241 1.48 -1.66 -21.29
CA PHE A 241 0.50 -2.72 -21.17
C PHE A 241 -0.84 -2.20 -20.60
N LEU A 242 -0.82 -1.45 -19.51
CA LEU A 242 -2.03 -0.85 -18.93
C LEU A 242 -2.70 0.11 -19.91
N GLN A 243 -1.94 0.95 -20.60
CA GLN A 243 -2.47 1.86 -21.63
C GLN A 243 -3.12 1.11 -22.79
N HIS A 244 -2.50 0.03 -23.25
CA HIS A 244 -3.03 -0.80 -24.35
C HIS A 244 -4.41 -1.41 -24.03
N ILE A 245 -4.65 -1.75 -22.77
CA ILE A 245 -5.96 -2.26 -22.31
C ILE A 245 -6.93 -1.17 -21.84
N GLY A 246 -6.61 0.10 -22.15
CA GLY A 246 -7.50 1.24 -22.04
C GLY A 246 -7.35 2.11 -20.82
N TYR A 247 -6.34 1.89 -19.94
CA TYR A 247 -6.11 2.74 -18.79
C TYR A 247 -5.46 4.08 -19.16
N LYS A 248 -5.95 5.14 -18.52
CA LYS A 248 -5.32 6.47 -18.44
C LYS A 248 -4.74 6.66 -17.05
N PHE A 249 -3.68 7.44 -16.97
CA PHE A 249 -2.91 7.65 -15.74
C PHE A 249 -3.14 9.04 -15.18
N TYR A 250 -3.21 9.10 -13.85
CA TYR A 250 -3.33 10.34 -13.09
C TYR A 250 -2.35 10.27 -11.93
N GLU A 251 -1.47 11.24 -11.83
CA GLU A 251 -0.55 11.38 -10.71
C GLU A 251 -1.30 11.94 -9.49
N ILE A 252 -1.11 11.30 -8.33
CA ILE A 252 -1.64 11.78 -7.06
C ILE A 252 -0.55 12.61 -6.40
N ASP A 253 -0.53 13.94 -6.68
CA ASP A 253 0.47 14.86 -6.13
C ASP A 253 0.06 15.35 -4.74
N GLY A 254 0.66 14.75 -3.71
CA GLY A 254 0.49 15.17 -2.32
C GLY A 254 1.36 16.38 -1.90
N THR A 255 2.32 16.81 -2.73
CA THR A 255 3.39 17.73 -2.32
C THR A 255 3.12 19.19 -2.70
N ILE A 256 2.98 19.51 -3.98
CA ILE A 256 2.98 20.90 -4.47
C ILE A 256 1.57 21.40 -4.77
N LYS A 257 0.82 20.69 -5.59
CA LYS A 257 -0.51 21.12 -6.06
C LYS A 257 -1.66 20.53 -5.28
N LYS A 258 -1.42 19.45 -4.50
CA LYS A 258 -2.45 18.72 -3.76
C LYS A 258 -3.63 18.34 -4.66
N ASP A 259 -3.35 17.84 -5.86
CA ASP A 259 -4.33 17.56 -6.89
C ASP A 259 -4.06 16.21 -7.56
N ILE A 260 -5.03 15.74 -8.33
CA ILE A 260 -4.94 14.52 -9.14
C ILE A 260 -4.92 14.95 -10.60
N LEU A 261 -3.74 14.86 -11.22
CA LEU A 261 -3.50 15.42 -12.54
C LEU A 261 -3.27 14.31 -13.56
N PRO A 262 -3.89 14.43 -14.78
CA PRO A 262 -3.60 13.51 -15.85
C PRO A 262 -2.11 13.60 -16.22
N ILE A 263 -1.50 12.44 -16.47
CA ILE A 263 -0.09 12.34 -16.81
C ILE A 263 0.10 11.29 -17.92
N THR A 264 0.97 11.58 -18.88
CA THR A 264 1.34 10.62 -19.93
C THR A 264 2.50 9.74 -19.49
N ILE A 265 2.72 8.61 -20.17
CA ILE A 265 3.89 7.73 -19.92
C ILE A 265 5.18 8.51 -20.11
N GLU A 266 5.29 9.30 -21.17
CA GLU A 266 6.47 10.12 -21.47
C GLU A 266 6.76 11.13 -20.35
N GLN A 267 5.72 11.84 -19.85
CA GLN A 267 5.84 12.77 -18.73
C GLN A 267 6.25 12.05 -17.44
N LEU A 268 5.69 10.87 -17.14
CA LEU A 268 6.06 10.05 -15.99
C LEU A 268 7.53 9.65 -16.04
N LEU A 269 7.98 9.08 -17.16
CA LEU A 269 9.36 8.65 -17.33
C LEU A 269 10.33 9.83 -17.31
N GLY A 270 9.95 10.98 -17.87
CA GLY A 270 10.75 12.20 -17.86
C GLY A 270 10.86 12.83 -16.45
N LYS A 271 9.77 12.80 -15.68
CA LYS A 271 9.73 13.37 -14.31
C LYS A 271 10.44 12.49 -13.29
N TYR A 272 10.38 11.16 -13.48
CA TYR A 272 10.92 10.15 -12.55
C TYR A 272 11.87 9.18 -13.24
N PRO A 273 12.98 9.67 -13.89
CA PRO A 273 13.80 8.83 -14.74
C PRO A 273 14.62 7.77 -13.98
N ASN A 274 15.03 8.08 -12.75
CA ASN A 274 15.84 7.23 -11.88
C ASN A 274 15.60 7.59 -10.42
N SER A 275 14.36 7.48 -9.95
CA SER A 275 14.07 7.86 -8.56
C SER A 275 14.50 6.75 -7.60
N LEU A 276 15.72 6.85 -7.11
CA LEU A 276 16.20 6.08 -5.95
C LEU A 276 15.40 6.39 -4.66
N ILE A 277 14.54 7.43 -4.69
CA ILE A 277 14.05 8.05 -3.46
C ILE A 277 12.55 8.43 -3.51
N GLU A 278 11.91 8.46 -4.67
CA GLU A 278 10.52 8.94 -4.79
C GLU A 278 9.64 7.89 -5.47
N ASP A 279 8.89 7.20 -4.66
CA ASP A 279 7.66 6.51 -5.02
C ASP A 279 6.52 7.52 -5.08
N ILE A 280 5.63 7.34 -6.02
CA ILE A 280 4.39 8.10 -6.12
C ILE A 280 3.21 7.15 -6.28
N ASN A 281 2.03 7.64 -5.95
CA ASN A 281 0.81 6.93 -6.24
C ASN A 281 0.26 7.33 -7.61
N LEU A 282 -0.03 6.33 -8.45
CA LEU A 282 -0.73 6.50 -9.72
C LEU A 282 -2.17 6.02 -9.60
N PHE A 283 -3.11 6.87 -9.97
CA PHE A 283 -4.49 6.46 -10.19
C PHE A 283 -4.69 6.11 -11.67
N CYS A 284 -5.16 4.90 -11.93
CA CYS A 284 -5.37 4.36 -13.28
C CYS A 284 -6.86 4.05 -13.45
N LYS A 285 -7.50 4.61 -14.46
CA LYS A 285 -8.89 4.32 -14.81
C LYS A 285 -9.08 4.23 -16.32
N LYS A 286 -10.02 3.38 -16.75
CA LYS A 286 -10.42 3.28 -18.14
C LYS A 286 -11.30 4.47 -18.53
N SER A 287 -11.28 4.79 -19.82
CA SER A 287 -12.04 5.90 -20.41
C SER A 287 -13.51 5.56 -20.52
#